data_835ed20297a5fa547b537deb47a44841
#
_entry.id   835ed20297a5fa547b537deb47a44841
#
_cell.length_a   1.000
_cell.length_b   1.000
_cell.length_c   1.000
_cell.angle_alpha   90.00
_cell.angle_beta   90.00
_cell.angle_gamma   90.00
#
_symmetry.space_group_name_H-M   'P 1'
#
loop_
_entity.id
_entity.type
_entity.pdbx_description
1 polymer ?
#
loop_
_entity_poly.entity_id
_entity_poly.type
_entity_poly.pdbx_seq_one_letter_code
_entity_poly.pdbx_strand_id
1 'polypeptide(L)'
;SVWILQSRYLAHHGWNVLAIDLPGHCKSGGEPPATVEEASAAIVALLDAAGVQQAALVGHSFGSLIALETAARAHERVSQLVLVGTAYPMRVSPALLESSVSAPMKAIDMVNTFSHSTLAPPPSALGPGTWLYGGSRALMRRVLASNAKVNVFYTGFKACDSYANGDAAMEQVQCPTLFVLGSQDQMTPPKAAQSLVSKAQNAKVVKLPAGHSLMTEAPDGLLQALKDFLKA
;
A
#
# COMPACT_ATOMS: atom_id res chain seq x y z
N SER A 1 -8.72 5.65 -6.88
CA SER A 1 -7.97 5.23 -5.67
C SER A 1 -8.43 3.84 -5.25
N VAL A 2 -7.51 3.00 -4.85
CA VAL A 2 -7.80 1.68 -4.23
C VAL A 2 -8.52 1.83 -2.89
N TRP A 3 -8.35 2.96 -2.23
CA TRP A 3 -8.90 3.29 -0.90
C TRP A 3 -10.30 3.89 -0.92
N ILE A 4 -11.02 3.88 -2.05
CA ILE A 4 -12.26 4.65 -2.20
C ILE A 4 -13.31 4.33 -1.12
N LEU A 5 -13.47 3.06 -0.75
CA LEU A 5 -14.46 2.66 0.26
C LEU A 5 -14.04 3.11 1.65
N GLN A 6 -12.81 2.81 2.05
CA GLN A 6 -12.28 3.11 3.37
C GLN A 6 -12.17 4.63 3.60
N SER A 7 -11.62 5.36 2.61
CA SER A 7 -11.44 6.81 2.72
C SER A 7 -12.77 7.56 2.82
N ARG A 8 -13.77 7.17 2.04
CA ARG A 8 -15.11 7.79 2.10
C ARG A 8 -15.81 7.51 3.42
N TYR A 9 -15.74 6.25 3.89
CA TYR A 9 -16.33 5.91 5.18
C TYR A 9 -15.70 6.72 6.31
N LEU A 10 -14.38 6.73 6.42
CA LEU A 10 -13.65 7.45 7.47
C LEU A 10 -13.94 8.95 7.41
N ALA A 11 -13.92 9.55 6.22
CA ALA A 11 -14.24 10.97 6.06
C ALA A 11 -15.66 11.30 6.49
N HIS A 12 -16.65 10.44 6.17
CA HIS A 12 -18.03 10.61 6.61
C HIS A 12 -18.20 10.49 8.12
N HIS A 13 -17.28 9.79 8.79
CA HIS A 13 -17.30 9.57 10.26
C HIS A 13 -16.32 10.48 11.02
N GLY A 14 -16.02 11.65 10.46
CA GLY A 14 -15.31 12.72 11.17
C GLY A 14 -13.78 12.71 11.05
N TRP A 15 -13.20 11.85 10.22
CA TRP A 15 -11.77 11.85 9.96
C TRP A 15 -11.40 12.83 8.85
N ASN A 16 -10.29 13.54 9.02
CA ASN A 16 -9.62 14.18 7.89
C ASN A 16 -8.80 13.13 7.13
N VAL A 17 -9.16 12.84 5.91
CA VAL A 17 -8.55 11.74 5.13
C VAL A 17 -7.85 12.28 3.90
N LEU A 18 -6.57 11.96 3.75
CA LEU A 18 -5.76 12.21 2.56
C LEU A 18 -5.47 10.87 1.87
N ALA A 19 -6.16 10.60 0.76
CA ALA A 19 -5.86 9.48 -0.12
C ALA A 19 -5.02 9.98 -1.29
N ILE A 20 -3.71 9.93 -1.13
CA ILE A 20 -2.75 10.60 -2.01
C ILE A 20 -2.42 9.79 -3.28
N ASP A 21 -2.04 10.50 -4.33
CA ASP A 21 -1.23 9.96 -5.42
C ASP A 21 0.24 10.33 -5.12
N LEU A 22 1.17 9.39 -5.22
CA LEU A 22 2.60 9.66 -5.01
C LEU A 22 3.13 10.67 -6.05
N PRO A 23 4.23 11.38 -5.77
CA PRO A 23 4.85 12.26 -6.77
C PRO A 23 5.01 11.56 -8.12
N GLY A 24 4.71 12.26 -9.21
CA GLY A 24 4.76 11.72 -10.57
C GLY A 24 3.69 10.67 -10.93
N HIS A 25 2.71 10.42 -10.06
CA HIS A 25 1.61 9.49 -10.30
C HIS A 25 0.29 10.26 -10.43
N CYS A 26 -0.54 9.83 -11.38
CA CYS A 26 -1.90 10.32 -11.61
C CYS A 26 -2.03 11.85 -11.62
N LYS A 27 -2.53 12.45 -10.53
CA LYS A 27 -2.75 13.90 -10.44
C LYS A 27 -1.61 14.65 -9.75
N SER A 28 -0.66 13.95 -9.16
CA SER A 28 0.48 14.55 -8.47
C SER A 28 1.60 14.87 -9.46
N GLY A 29 2.09 16.09 -9.40
CA GLY A 29 3.28 16.53 -10.14
C GLY A 29 4.57 15.97 -9.54
N GLY A 30 5.71 16.42 -10.08
CA GLY A 30 7.05 16.02 -9.64
C GLY A 30 7.53 14.72 -10.27
N GLU A 31 8.69 14.27 -9.82
CA GLU A 31 9.29 13.01 -10.29
C GLU A 31 8.86 11.85 -9.40
N PRO A 32 8.62 10.65 -9.97
CA PRO A 32 8.36 9.45 -9.18
C PRO A 32 9.56 9.13 -8.28
N PRO A 33 9.35 8.89 -6.98
CA PRO A 33 10.45 8.55 -6.07
C PRO A 33 11.12 7.24 -6.51
N ALA A 34 12.44 7.25 -6.58
CA ALA A 34 13.24 6.10 -7.00
C ALA A 34 13.48 5.10 -5.86
N THR A 35 13.31 5.53 -4.61
CA THR A 35 13.50 4.71 -3.42
C THR A 35 12.35 4.88 -2.42
N VAL A 36 12.24 3.96 -1.46
CA VAL A 36 11.29 4.06 -0.33
C VAL A 36 11.59 5.29 0.52
N GLU A 37 12.86 5.60 0.70
CA GLU A 37 13.34 6.74 1.51
C GLU A 37 12.94 8.08 0.88
N GLU A 38 13.08 8.23 -0.44
CA GLU A 38 12.61 9.42 -1.17
C GLU A 38 11.09 9.57 -1.07
N ALA A 39 10.36 8.46 -1.22
CA ALA A 39 8.91 8.47 -1.06
C ALA A 39 8.49 8.86 0.36
N SER A 40 9.19 8.35 1.38
CA SER A 40 8.98 8.72 2.78
C SER A 40 9.19 10.22 3.01
N ALA A 41 10.27 10.81 2.46
CA ALA A 41 10.53 12.24 2.55
C ALA A 41 9.40 13.07 1.89
N ALA A 42 8.83 12.59 0.78
CA ALA A 42 7.69 13.23 0.14
C ALA A 42 6.42 13.20 1.01
N ILE A 43 6.21 12.13 1.80
CA ILE A 43 5.09 12.08 2.77
C ILE A 43 5.27 13.14 3.86
N VAL A 44 6.47 13.27 4.43
CA VAL A 44 6.75 14.30 5.45
C VAL A 44 6.51 15.71 4.87
N ALA A 45 7.03 15.99 3.68
CA ALA A 45 6.83 17.26 3.01
C ALA A 45 5.34 17.54 2.72
N LEU A 46 4.55 16.52 2.40
CA LEU A 46 3.10 16.65 2.24
C LEU A 46 2.41 17.03 3.57
N LEU A 47 2.78 16.39 4.68
CA LEU A 47 2.24 16.74 5.99
C LEU A 47 2.56 18.19 6.37
N ASP A 48 3.78 18.64 6.07
CA ASP A 48 4.19 20.04 6.29
C ASP A 48 3.36 21.02 5.45
N ALA A 49 3.24 20.73 4.16
CA ALA A 49 2.46 21.58 3.23
C ALA A 49 0.97 21.63 3.58
N ALA A 50 0.43 20.54 4.15
CA ALA A 50 -0.95 20.47 4.60
C ALA A 50 -1.18 21.04 6.02
N GLY A 51 -0.13 21.48 6.72
CA GLY A 51 -0.20 21.97 8.11
C GLY A 51 -0.58 20.87 9.11
N VAL A 52 -0.36 19.59 8.75
CA VAL A 52 -0.69 18.43 9.59
C VAL A 52 0.49 18.10 10.49
N GLN A 53 0.33 18.27 11.79
CA GLN A 53 1.40 18.00 12.76
C GLN A 53 1.61 16.49 12.95
N GLN A 54 0.55 15.71 13.01
CA GLN A 54 0.61 14.27 13.22
C GLN A 54 -0.53 13.56 12.46
N ALA A 55 -0.25 12.40 11.89
CA ALA A 55 -1.22 11.59 11.16
C ALA A 55 -1.08 10.09 11.45
N ALA A 56 -2.17 9.35 11.32
CA ALA A 56 -2.11 7.91 11.15
C ALA A 56 -1.74 7.60 9.70
N LEU A 57 -0.76 6.73 9.49
CA LEU A 57 -0.34 6.30 8.15
C LEU A 57 -0.90 4.91 7.84
N VAL A 58 -1.57 4.78 6.71
CA VAL A 58 -2.10 3.51 6.20
C VAL A 58 -1.48 3.24 4.83
N GLY A 59 -0.60 2.27 4.75
CA GLY A 59 0.09 1.90 3.52
C GLY A 59 -0.23 0.48 3.06
N HIS A 60 -0.38 0.29 1.76
CA HIS A 60 -0.58 -1.01 1.12
C HIS A 60 0.62 -1.35 0.24
N SER A 61 1.12 -2.57 0.33
CA SER A 61 2.22 -3.07 -0.53
C SER A 61 3.42 -2.11 -0.52
N PHE A 62 3.85 -1.55 -1.66
CA PHE A 62 4.86 -0.49 -1.72
C PHE A 62 4.58 0.66 -0.73
N GLY A 63 3.32 1.10 -0.65
CA GLY A 63 2.90 2.12 0.32
C GLY A 63 3.12 1.71 1.78
N SER A 64 3.13 0.41 2.09
CA SER A 64 3.41 -0.06 3.45
C SER A 64 4.88 0.13 3.84
N LEU A 65 5.81 -0.05 2.90
CA LEU A 65 7.23 0.23 3.11
C LEU A 65 7.48 1.74 3.28
N ILE A 66 6.78 2.56 2.49
CA ILE A 66 6.85 4.03 2.61
C ILE A 66 6.33 4.47 3.98
N ALA A 67 5.18 3.95 4.42
CA ALA A 67 4.61 4.26 5.72
C ALA A 67 5.51 3.83 6.87
N LEU A 68 6.12 2.64 6.78
CA LEU A 68 7.09 2.12 7.73
C LEU A 68 8.31 3.03 7.83
N GLU A 69 8.94 3.36 6.71
CA GLU A 69 10.12 4.22 6.67
C GLU A 69 9.81 5.63 7.21
N THR A 70 8.61 6.15 6.92
CA THR A 70 8.16 7.44 7.45
C THR A 70 7.98 7.39 8.97
N ALA A 71 7.36 6.33 9.50
CA ALA A 71 7.16 6.16 10.93
C ALA A 71 8.48 6.00 11.70
N ALA A 72 9.49 5.40 11.08
CA ALA A 72 10.81 5.25 11.66
C ALA A 72 11.59 6.57 11.70
N ARG A 73 11.57 7.34 10.60
CA ARG A 73 12.35 8.59 10.48
C ARG A 73 11.71 9.80 11.12
N ALA A 74 10.38 9.85 11.13
CA ALA A 74 9.61 10.97 11.62
C ALA A 74 8.56 10.50 12.66
N HIS A 75 9.04 9.78 13.67
CA HIS A 75 8.19 9.10 14.67
C HIS A 75 7.20 10.04 15.35
N GLU A 76 7.57 11.28 15.61
CA GLU A 76 6.68 12.31 16.20
C GLU A 76 5.55 12.78 15.25
N ARG A 77 5.68 12.50 13.95
CA ARG A 77 4.69 12.86 12.93
C ARG A 77 3.68 11.74 12.66
N VAL A 78 3.90 10.55 13.24
CA VAL A 78 3.06 9.36 12.99
C VAL A 78 2.44 8.88 14.30
N SER A 79 1.11 9.03 14.40
CA SER A 79 0.36 8.61 15.59
C SER A 79 0.08 7.11 15.62
N GLN A 80 -0.17 6.51 14.48
CA GLN A 80 -0.47 5.09 14.31
C GLN A 80 -0.01 4.62 12.93
N LEU A 81 0.45 3.38 12.83
CA LEU A 81 0.94 2.79 11.59
C LEU A 81 0.09 1.58 11.21
N VAL A 82 -0.39 1.54 9.96
CA VAL A 82 -1.12 0.39 9.42
C VAL A 82 -0.43 -0.11 8.16
N LEU A 83 0.01 -1.36 8.17
CA LEU A 83 0.71 -2.03 7.08
C LEU A 83 -0.21 -3.10 6.49
N VAL A 84 -0.75 -2.83 5.30
CA VAL A 84 -1.69 -3.71 4.59
C VAL A 84 -0.96 -4.45 3.48
N GLY A 85 -1.04 -5.78 3.45
CA GLY A 85 -0.39 -6.59 2.42
C GLY A 85 1.11 -6.28 2.33
N THR A 86 1.80 -6.29 3.46
CA THR A 86 3.23 -5.97 3.56
C THR A 86 4.11 -7.21 3.56
N ALA A 87 5.37 -7.04 3.16
CA ALA A 87 6.42 -8.05 3.24
C ALA A 87 7.78 -7.38 3.46
N TYR A 88 8.71 -8.11 4.05
CA TYR A 88 10.11 -7.68 4.07
C TYR A 88 11.05 -8.90 4.15
N PRO A 89 12.09 -8.95 3.30
CA PRO A 89 12.29 -8.09 2.12
C PRO A 89 11.15 -8.23 1.11
N MET A 90 10.78 -7.13 0.42
CA MET A 90 9.74 -7.14 -0.60
C MET A 90 10.38 -7.38 -1.98
N ARG A 91 10.77 -8.62 -2.24
CA ARG A 91 11.43 -9.01 -3.49
C ARG A 91 10.47 -9.01 -4.67
N VAL A 92 10.94 -8.49 -5.79
CA VAL A 92 10.21 -8.48 -7.05
C VAL A 92 10.88 -9.47 -8.01
N SER A 93 10.08 -10.35 -8.63
CA SER A 93 10.64 -11.34 -9.54
C SER A 93 11.32 -10.70 -10.75
N PRO A 94 12.44 -11.26 -11.24
CA PRO A 94 13.10 -10.74 -12.45
C PRO A 94 12.15 -10.68 -13.65
N ALA A 95 11.25 -11.65 -13.79
CA ALA A 95 10.27 -11.68 -14.87
C ALA A 95 9.28 -10.50 -14.81
N LEU A 96 8.88 -10.06 -13.60
CA LEU A 96 8.01 -8.91 -13.43
C LEU A 96 8.76 -7.60 -13.69
N LEU A 97 10.00 -7.46 -13.22
CA LEU A 97 10.86 -6.30 -13.50
C LEU A 97 11.10 -6.15 -15.00
N GLU A 98 11.49 -7.21 -15.68
CA GLU A 98 11.71 -7.21 -17.13
C GLU A 98 10.42 -6.88 -17.89
N SER A 99 9.31 -7.55 -17.56
CA SER A 99 8.02 -7.30 -18.23
C SER A 99 7.51 -5.88 -18.00
N SER A 100 7.81 -5.27 -16.85
CA SER A 100 7.38 -3.88 -16.57
C SER A 100 8.01 -2.88 -17.54
N VAL A 101 9.18 -3.18 -18.11
CA VAL A 101 9.87 -2.36 -19.10
C VAL A 101 9.51 -2.78 -20.52
N SER A 102 9.67 -4.08 -20.85
CA SER A 102 9.55 -4.59 -22.22
C SER A 102 8.10 -4.80 -22.68
N ALA A 103 7.20 -5.12 -21.76
CA ALA A 103 5.79 -5.42 -22.02
C ALA A 103 4.90 -4.97 -20.86
N PRO A 104 4.75 -3.65 -20.62
CA PRO A 104 4.07 -3.13 -19.39
C PRO A 104 2.65 -3.67 -19.18
N MET A 105 1.91 -3.94 -20.25
CA MET A 105 0.57 -4.54 -20.15
C MET A 105 0.62 -5.97 -19.62
N LYS A 106 1.64 -6.75 -20.01
CA LYS A 106 1.87 -8.10 -19.46
C LYS A 106 2.22 -8.03 -17.97
N ALA A 107 3.04 -7.07 -17.56
CA ALA A 107 3.36 -6.85 -16.16
C ALA A 107 2.09 -6.51 -15.34
N ILE A 108 1.21 -5.63 -15.86
CA ILE A 108 -0.08 -5.33 -15.23
C ILE A 108 -0.93 -6.60 -15.09
N ASP A 109 -1.01 -7.43 -16.13
CA ASP A 109 -1.80 -8.66 -16.09
C ASP A 109 -1.20 -9.68 -15.09
N MET A 110 0.12 -9.77 -14.98
CA MET A 110 0.80 -10.58 -13.96
C MET A 110 0.45 -10.10 -12.54
N VAL A 111 0.64 -8.81 -12.26
CA VAL A 111 0.28 -8.23 -10.95
C VAL A 111 -1.17 -8.48 -10.62
N ASN A 112 -2.06 -8.25 -11.58
CA ASN A 112 -3.49 -8.41 -11.38
C ASN A 112 -3.87 -9.87 -11.06
N THR A 113 -3.25 -10.82 -11.76
CA THR A 113 -3.48 -12.26 -11.52
C THR A 113 -3.03 -12.68 -10.12
N PHE A 114 -1.83 -12.28 -9.70
CA PHE A 114 -1.29 -12.65 -8.40
C PHE A 114 -1.86 -11.84 -7.23
N SER A 115 -2.51 -10.71 -7.51
CA SER A 115 -3.12 -9.85 -6.47
C SER A 115 -4.51 -10.30 -6.04
N HIS A 116 -5.18 -11.17 -6.80
CA HIS A 116 -6.53 -11.61 -6.46
C HIS A 116 -6.51 -13.09 -6.02
N SER A 117 -7.25 -13.39 -4.96
CA SER A 117 -7.40 -14.75 -4.44
C SER A 117 -8.16 -15.66 -5.40
N THR A 118 -9.00 -15.07 -6.26
CA THR A 118 -9.75 -15.75 -7.31
C THR A 118 -10.01 -14.80 -8.49
N LEU A 119 -10.08 -15.35 -9.70
CA LEU A 119 -10.43 -14.60 -10.91
C LEU A 119 -11.93 -14.23 -10.96
N ALA A 120 -12.76 -14.93 -10.19
CA ALA A 120 -14.18 -14.67 -10.04
C ALA A 120 -14.51 -14.37 -8.58
N PRO A 121 -14.10 -13.20 -8.05
CA PRO A 121 -14.36 -12.85 -6.66
C PRO A 121 -15.88 -12.75 -6.42
N PRO A 122 -16.34 -12.98 -5.18
CA PRO A 122 -17.74 -12.84 -4.83
C PRO A 122 -18.24 -11.42 -5.14
N PRO A 123 -19.58 -11.21 -5.22
CA PRO A 123 -20.16 -9.88 -5.44
C PRO A 123 -19.52 -8.86 -4.50
N SER A 124 -19.02 -7.81 -5.08
CA SER A 124 -18.25 -6.81 -4.35
C SER A 124 -19.18 -5.82 -3.64
N ALA A 125 -18.71 -5.25 -2.53
CA ALA A 125 -19.33 -4.11 -1.88
C ALA A 125 -19.44 -2.86 -2.79
N LEU A 126 -18.77 -2.86 -3.93
CA LEU A 126 -18.89 -1.83 -4.95
C LEU A 126 -20.19 -1.90 -5.77
N GLY A 127 -20.96 -2.98 -5.61
CA GLY A 127 -22.26 -3.18 -6.22
C GLY A 127 -22.33 -4.40 -7.15
N PRO A 128 -23.55 -4.89 -7.41
CA PRO A 128 -23.77 -6.00 -8.33
C PRO A 128 -23.19 -5.73 -9.73
N GLY A 129 -22.58 -6.75 -10.32
CA GLY A 129 -21.98 -6.66 -11.65
C GLY A 129 -20.62 -5.95 -11.73
N THR A 130 -20.08 -5.48 -10.62
CA THR A 130 -18.71 -4.91 -10.60
C THR A 130 -17.68 -6.03 -10.75
N TRP A 131 -16.89 -5.93 -11.82
CA TRP A 131 -15.79 -6.85 -12.05
C TRP A 131 -14.49 -6.30 -11.44
N LEU A 132 -14.14 -6.75 -10.24
CA LEU A 132 -12.98 -6.25 -9.48
C LEU A 132 -11.67 -6.39 -10.25
N TYR A 133 -11.43 -7.54 -10.88
CA TYR A 133 -10.25 -7.80 -11.69
C TYR A 133 -10.11 -6.79 -12.84
N GLY A 134 -11.18 -6.56 -13.59
CA GLY A 134 -11.20 -5.57 -14.68
C GLY A 134 -11.02 -4.13 -14.19
N GLY A 135 -11.63 -3.79 -13.07
CA GLY A 135 -11.48 -2.49 -12.42
C GLY A 135 -10.05 -2.22 -11.96
N SER A 136 -9.41 -3.21 -11.33
CA SER A 136 -8.00 -3.16 -10.92
C SER A 136 -7.08 -2.99 -12.13
N ARG A 137 -7.28 -3.79 -13.18
CA ARG A 137 -6.54 -3.68 -14.44
C ARG A 137 -6.65 -2.29 -15.06
N ALA A 138 -7.87 -1.73 -15.11
CA ALA A 138 -8.12 -0.40 -15.66
C ALA A 138 -7.45 0.70 -14.82
N LEU A 139 -7.44 0.56 -13.50
CA LEU A 139 -6.75 1.48 -12.60
C LEU A 139 -5.24 1.47 -12.84
N MET A 140 -4.62 0.29 -12.88
CA MET A 140 -3.18 0.15 -13.14
C MET A 140 -2.78 0.73 -14.49
N ARG A 141 -3.56 0.48 -15.55
CA ARG A 141 -3.34 1.11 -16.87
C ARG A 141 -3.37 2.64 -16.80
N ARG A 142 -4.32 3.20 -16.05
CA ARG A 142 -4.42 4.66 -15.87
C ARG A 142 -3.22 5.21 -15.11
N VAL A 143 -2.76 4.51 -14.08
CA VAL A 143 -1.55 4.89 -13.32
C VAL A 143 -0.34 4.88 -14.25
N LEU A 144 -0.12 3.82 -15.02
CA LEU A 144 0.98 3.73 -15.97
C LEU A 144 0.95 4.87 -17.00
N ALA A 145 -0.23 5.13 -17.58
CA ALA A 145 -0.42 6.17 -18.59
C ALA A 145 -0.33 7.61 -18.04
N SER A 146 -0.36 7.79 -16.72
CA SER A 146 -0.35 9.13 -16.11
C SER A 146 1.01 9.82 -16.20
N ASN A 147 2.08 9.08 -16.41
CA ASN A 147 3.43 9.62 -16.58
C ASN A 147 4.02 9.16 -17.92
N ALA A 148 4.18 10.11 -18.85
CA ALA A 148 4.71 9.80 -20.18
C ALA A 148 6.25 9.71 -20.22
N LYS A 149 6.94 10.18 -19.19
CA LYS A 149 8.41 10.26 -19.13
C LYS A 149 9.03 9.09 -18.37
N VAL A 150 8.39 8.66 -17.30
CA VAL A 150 8.91 7.64 -16.39
C VAL A 150 7.92 6.49 -16.26
N ASN A 151 8.42 5.26 -16.38
CA ASN A 151 7.65 4.08 -16.10
C ASN A 151 7.49 3.89 -14.58
N VAL A 152 6.39 4.41 -14.04
CA VAL A 152 6.11 4.41 -12.59
C VAL A 152 6.01 3.00 -11.99
N PHE A 153 5.61 1.99 -12.78
CA PHE A 153 5.57 0.59 -12.31
C PHE A 153 6.98 0.04 -12.10
N TYR A 154 7.84 0.20 -13.11
CA TYR A 154 9.24 -0.25 -12.99
C TYR A 154 9.94 0.45 -11.83
N THR A 155 9.78 1.77 -11.72
CA THR A 155 10.39 2.56 -10.63
C THR A 155 9.91 2.08 -9.26
N GLY A 156 8.61 1.88 -9.08
CA GLY A 156 8.03 1.38 -7.83
C GLY A 156 8.48 -0.05 -7.49
N PHE A 157 8.50 -0.96 -8.46
CA PHE A 157 8.99 -2.34 -8.26
C PHE A 157 10.47 -2.37 -7.88
N LYS A 158 11.28 -1.54 -8.55
CA LYS A 158 12.71 -1.43 -8.23
C LYS A 158 12.92 -0.86 -6.82
N ALA A 159 12.15 0.13 -6.42
CA ALA A 159 12.19 0.67 -5.07
C ALA A 159 11.83 -0.39 -4.00
N CYS A 160 10.80 -1.22 -4.25
CA CYS A 160 10.46 -2.34 -3.37
C CYS A 160 11.61 -3.35 -3.27
N ASP A 161 12.15 -3.79 -4.41
CA ASP A 161 13.18 -4.84 -4.49
C ASP A 161 14.50 -4.43 -3.85
N SER A 162 14.87 -3.15 -3.96
CA SER A 162 16.11 -2.60 -3.43
C SER A 162 16.04 -2.14 -1.98
N TYR A 163 14.84 -2.01 -1.40
CA TYR A 163 14.69 -1.53 -0.03
C TYR A 163 15.30 -2.50 0.99
N ALA A 164 16.26 -2.01 1.76
CA ALA A 164 17.07 -2.83 2.68
C ALA A 164 16.97 -2.41 4.16
N ASN A 165 16.17 -1.37 4.49
CA ASN A 165 16.08 -0.81 5.84
C ASN A 165 14.90 -1.33 6.68
N GLY A 166 14.04 -2.21 6.15
CA GLY A 166 12.75 -2.54 6.76
C GLY A 166 12.82 -3.05 8.20
N ASP A 167 13.73 -3.96 8.49
CA ASP A 167 13.91 -4.49 9.85
C ASP A 167 14.40 -3.42 10.83
N ALA A 168 15.40 -2.64 10.46
CA ALA A 168 15.93 -1.56 11.29
C ALA A 168 14.91 -0.43 11.46
N ALA A 169 14.14 -0.12 10.40
CA ALA A 169 13.04 0.83 10.47
C ALA A 169 11.96 0.35 11.46
N MET A 170 11.56 -0.92 11.41
CA MET A 170 10.53 -1.44 12.32
C MET A 170 10.94 -1.39 13.79
N GLU A 171 12.22 -1.63 14.09
CA GLU A 171 12.78 -1.49 15.45
C GLU A 171 12.70 -0.05 15.99
N GLN A 172 12.67 0.95 15.11
CA GLN A 172 12.58 2.37 15.47
C GLN A 172 11.13 2.90 15.57
N VAL A 173 10.14 2.14 15.10
CA VAL A 173 8.74 2.55 15.17
C VAL A 173 8.25 2.57 16.62
N GLN A 174 7.79 3.73 17.07
CA GLN A 174 7.33 3.95 18.45
C GLN A 174 5.81 3.92 18.59
N CYS A 175 5.08 4.18 17.51
CA CYS A 175 3.63 4.22 17.54
C CYS A 175 3.01 2.81 17.47
N PRO A 176 1.75 2.64 17.94
CA PRO A 176 1.00 1.42 17.73
C PRO A 176 0.97 1.03 16.25
N THR A 177 1.17 -0.27 15.96
CA THR A 177 1.24 -0.78 14.59
C THR A 177 0.22 -1.89 14.37
N LEU A 178 -0.51 -1.81 13.25
CA LEU A 178 -1.43 -2.84 12.79
C LEU A 178 -0.91 -3.45 11.48
N PHE A 179 -0.81 -4.78 11.45
CA PHE A 179 -0.61 -5.55 10.21
C PHE A 179 -1.95 -6.12 9.77
N VAL A 180 -2.36 -5.84 8.54
CA VAL A 180 -3.54 -6.46 7.91
C VAL A 180 -3.06 -7.28 6.72
N LEU A 181 -3.17 -8.60 6.83
CA LEU A 181 -2.58 -9.55 5.88
C LEU A 181 -3.66 -10.37 5.20
N GLY A 182 -3.55 -10.54 3.89
CA GLY A 182 -4.42 -11.44 3.12
C GLY A 182 -3.98 -12.90 3.31
N SER A 183 -4.86 -13.77 3.80
CA SER A 183 -4.53 -15.18 4.03
C SER A 183 -4.22 -15.96 2.75
N GLN A 184 -4.64 -15.44 1.60
CA GLN A 184 -4.44 -16.02 0.26
C GLN A 184 -3.55 -15.13 -0.63
N ASP A 185 -2.84 -14.18 -0.03
CA ASP A 185 -1.96 -13.25 -0.73
C ASP A 185 -0.75 -13.98 -1.33
N GLN A 186 -0.62 -13.94 -2.66
CA GLN A 186 0.48 -14.54 -3.39
C GLN A 186 1.61 -13.56 -3.69
N MET A 187 1.35 -12.25 -3.59
CA MET A 187 2.35 -11.21 -3.79
C MET A 187 3.19 -10.99 -2.52
N THR A 188 2.51 -10.87 -1.38
CA THR A 188 3.12 -10.68 -0.05
C THR A 188 2.49 -11.67 0.93
N PRO A 189 2.85 -12.96 0.87
CA PRO A 189 2.28 -13.98 1.75
C PRO A 189 2.44 -13.59 3.22
N PRO A 190 1.49 -13.93 4.11
CA PRO A 190 1.54 -13.54 5.54
C PRO A 190 2.86 -13.86 6.23
N LYS A 191 3.51 -14.94 5.84
CA LYS A 191 4.80 -15.33 6.39
C LYS A 191 5.94 -14.36 6.00
N ALA A 192 5.81 -13.63 4.89
CA ALA A 192 6.80 -12.65 4.46
C ALA A 192 6.77 -11.36 5.31
N ALA A 193 5.73 -11.14 6.12
CA ALA A 193 5.67 -10.05 7.08
C ALA A 193 6.27 -10.43 8.46
N GLN A 194 6.66 -11.69 8.67
CA GLN A 194 7.02 -12.20 9.99
C GLN A 194 8.24 -11.49 10.60
N SER A 195 9.22 -11.10 9.78
CA SER A 195 10.39 -10.34 10.26
C SER A 195 9.94 -9.02 10.88
N LEU A 196 9.12 -8.24 10.17
CA LEU A 196 8.59 -6.97 10.68
C LEU A 196 7.72 -7.17 11.93
N VAL A 197 6.82 -8.17 11.91
CA VAL A 197 5.95 -8.45 13.06
C VAL A 197 6.76 -8.77 14.31
N SER A 198 7.84 -9.54 14.18
CA SER A 198 8.68 -9.94 15.32
C SER A 198 9.50 -8.78 15.91
N LYS A 199 9.75 -7.73 15.14
CA LYS A 199 10.52 -6.54 15.53
C LYS A 199 9.65 -5.37 16.02
N ALA A 200 8.36 -5.41 15.73
CA ALA A 200 7.44 -4.36 16.14
C ALA A 200 7.20 -4.39 17.66
N GLN A 201 7.37 -3.25 18.31
CA GLN A 201 7.25 -3.11 19.76
C GLN A 201 5.79 -3.23 20.26
N ASN A 202 4.82 -2.72 19.47
CA ASN A 202 3.40 -2.72 19.81
C ASN A 202 2.58 -3.06 18.56
N ALA A 203 2.50 -4.34 18.23
CA ALA A 203 1.88 -4.82 17.02
C ALA A 203 0.59 -5.60 17.28
N LYS A 204 -0.40 -5.36 16.41
CA LYS A 204 -1.55 -6.24 16.21
C LYS A 204 -1.50 -6.82 14.81
N VAL A 205 -1.95 -8.05 14.65
CA VAL A 205 -2.02 -8.72 13.35
C VAL A 205 -3.44 -9.20 13.12
N VAL A 206 -4.01 -8.78 11.99
CA VAL A 206 -5.32 -9.22 11.51
C VAL A 206 -5.11 -9.94 10.17
N LYS A 207 -5.69 -11.12 10.01
CA LYS A 207 -5.70 -11.87 8.75
C LYS A 207 -7.09 -11.86 8.16
N LEU A 208 -7.20 -11.52 6.88
CA LEU A 208 -8.47 -11.47 6.15
C LEU A 208 -8.49 -12.54 5.04
N PRO A 209 -9.65 -13.10 4.70
CA PRO A 209 -9.80 -14.07 3.61
C PRO A 209 -9.74 -13.37 2.25
N ALA A 210 -8.57 -12.89 1.88
CA ALA A 210 -8.30 -12.11 0.67
C ALA A 210 -6.91 -12.43 0.11
N GLY A 211 -6.70 -12.11 -1.16
CA GLY A 211 -5.38 -11.99 -1.77
C GLY A 211 -4.70 -10.66 -1.41
N HIS A 212 -3.90 -10.14 -2.34
CA HIS A 212 -3.17 -8.88 -2.17
C HIS A 212 -4.08 -7.64 -2.27
N SER A 213 -5.20 -7.77 -2.98
CA SER A 213 -6.17 -6.68 -3.19
C SER A 213 -7.19 -6.57 -2.04
N LEU A 214 -6.71 -6.53 -0.78
CA LEU A 214 -7.56 -6.54 0.43
C LEU A 214 -8.64 -5.47 0.43
N MET A 215 -8.35 -4.27 -0.13
CA MET A 215 -9.26 -3.14 -0.18
C MET A 215 -10.54 -3.44 -0.97
N THR A 216 -10.49 -4.38 -1.89
CA THR A 216 -11.60 -4.76 -2.77
C THR A 216 -12.10 -6.18 -2.55
N GLU A 217 -11.26 -7.11 -2.11
CA GLU A 217 -11.67 -8.50 -1.85
C GLU A 217 -12.27 -8.69 -0.45
N ALA A 218 -11.82 -7.92 0.53
CA ALA A 218 -12.33 -7.94 1.90
C ALA A 218 -12.56 -6.51 2.45
N PRO A 219 -13.35 -5.67 1.75
CA PRO A 219 -13.49 -4.25 2.09
C PRO A 219 -14.04 -4.02 3.49
N ASP A 220 -15.04 -4.79 3.91
CA ASP A 220 -15.68 -4.66 5.23
C ASP A 220 -14.75 -5.14 6.35
N GLY A 221 -14.04 -6.26 6.14
CA GLY A 221 -13.05 -6.76 7.09
C GLY A 221 -11.90 -5.79 7.29
N LEU A 222 -11.39 -5.20 6.19
CA LEU A 222 -10.37 -4.17 6.26
C LEU A 222 -10.88 -2.91 6.97
N LEU A 223 -12.08 -2.45 6.62
CA LEU A 223 -12.69 -1.29 7.26
C LEU A 223 -12.88 -1.51 8.76
N GLN A 224 -13.36 -2.68 9.16
CA GLN A 224 -13.53 -3.01 10.58
C GLN A 224 -12.18 -3.01 11.31
N ALA A 225 -11.14 -3.62 10.73
CA ALA A 225 -9.80 -3.62 11.32
C ALA A 225 -9.24 -2.18 11.50
N LEU A 226 -9.48 -1.30 10.52
CA LEU A 226 -9.10 0.11 10.61
C LEU A 226 -9.88 0.83 11.72
N LYS A 227 -11.20 0.65 11.79
CA LYS A 227 -12.05 1.27 12.82
C LYS A 227 -11.65 0.86 14.25
N ASP A 228 -11.34 -0.42 14.44
CA ASP A 228 -10.98 -0.96 15.75
C ASP A 228 -9.60 -0.50 16.22
N PHE A 229 -8.76 -0.12 15.27
CA PHE A 229 -7.38 0.27 15.53
C PHE A 229 -7.16 1.79 15.56
N LEU A 230 -7.69 2.51 14.58
CA LEU A 230 -7.52 3.96 14.48
C LEU A 230 -8.33 4.67 15.58
N LYS A 231 -7.68 5.58 16.29
CA LYS A 231 -8.31 6.44 17.29
C LYS A 231 -8.25 7.88 16.82
N ALA A 232 -9.36 8.58 16.98
CA ALA A 232 -9.43 10.02 16.75
C ALA A 232 -8.63 10.78 17.80
#